data_d233d4c618992ea628126df8f6908c93
#
_entry.id   d233d4c618992ea628126df8f6908c93
#
_cell.length_a   1.000
_cell.length_b   1.000
_cell.length_c   1.000
_cell.angle_alpha   90.00
_cell.angle_beta   90.00
_cell.angle_gamma   90.00
#
_symmetry.space_group_name_H-M   'P 1'
#
loop_
_entity.id
_entity.type
_entity.pdbx_description
1 polymer ?
#
loop_
_entity_poly.entity_id
_entity_poly.type
_entity_poly.pdbx_seq_one_letter_code
_entity_poly.pdbx_strand_id
1 'polypeptide(L)'
;MYIERTIDQELEIWRATTNRKPLLLRGARQVGKSSSVRNLSKKFTYFIEINFDKNPEYQTIFDNSLSPAVICEQLSLFTKIPIIKGKTLLFLDEIQTCIRAISSLRYFYEQTPDLHVIAAGSLLEFALADVPSFGVGRVRSLFMYPFSFNEFLKANNEKGLLEMLETKKDTEPIFEIAHSKLKNYFKKFLIIGGMPEAVRSYVTNGDLLEVQRILDDLIIAMEADFPKYKNLIPSSRIREVFTTVVQQVGTKFTYNYTNATLNNVQIKEVLELLKMAGLIYFTTHTASNGIPLGAEINPKKRKIIPFDTGIFQRIIGLDTGVLLIEDEFSIINKGNVAEMHVGLELLKNKSCYENGNLFYWHREAKNSQAEVDYVIQKNYDIIPIEVKSGTKGAMQSMFKFLEEKQYP
;
A
#
# COMPACT_ATOMS: atom_id res chain seq x y z
N MET A 1 21.59 -2.98 2.39
CA MET A 1 21.34 -3.20 0.94
C MET A 1 19.98 -2.60 0.58
N TYR A 2 19.87 -1.81 -0.51
CA TYR A 2 18.59 -1.34 -1.05
C TYR A 2 18.06 -2.37 -2.04
N ILE A 3 16.79 -2.69 -1.97
CA ILE A 3 16.10 -3.55 -2.94
C ILE A 3 15.28 -2.64 -3.85
N GLU A 4 15.49 -2.76 -5.15
CA GLU A 4 14.83 -1.95 -6.17
C GLU A 4 13.31 -2.15 -6.17
N ARG A 5 12.58 -1.05 -6.32
CA ARG A 5 11.12 -1.00 -6.30
C ARG A 5 10.58 -0.52 -7.65
N THR A 6 9.38 -0.91 -7.97
CA THR A 6 8.68 -0.42 -9.18
C THR A 6 8.56 1.11 -9.20
N ILE A 7 8.33 1.72 -8.04
CA ILE A 7 8.24 3.19 -7.91
C ILE A 7 9.54 3.92 -8.28
N ASP A 8 10.71 3.26 -8.24
CA ASP A 8 11.98 3.88 -8.58
C ASP A 8 12.02 4.37 -10.04
N GLN A 9 11.34 3.67 -10.95
CA GLN A 9 11.22 4.08 -12.34
C GLN A 9 10.42 5.40 -12.46
N GLU A 10 9.33 5.53 -11.71
CA GLU A 10 8.52 6.74 -11.71
C GLU A 10 9.26 7.93 -11.07
N LEU A 11 10.06 7.67 -10.05
CA LEU A 11 10.92 8.68 -9.45
C LEU A 11 12.00 9.17 -10.43
N GLU A 12 12.56 8.28 -11.26
CA GLU A 12 13.51 8.66 -12.31
C GLU A 12 12.83 9.46 -13.44
N ILE A 13 11.64 9.05 -13.88
CA ILE A 13 10.85 9.81 -14.86
C ILE A 13 10.56 11.21 -14.33
N TRP A 14 10.12 11.32 -13.07
CA TRP A 14 9.89 12.61 -12.43
C TRP A 14 11.17 13.45 -12.35
N ARG A 15 12.31 12.85 -12.00
CA ARG A 15 13.60 13.55 -11.93
C ARG A 15 13.97 14.19 -13.27
N ALA A 16 13.72 13.48 -14.38
CA ALA A 16 14.01 13.95 -15.73
C ALA A 16 13.01 14.98 -16.28
N THR A 17 11.81 15.09 -15.68
CA THR A 17 10.77 15.99 -16.14
C THR A 17 11.14 17.45 -15.87
N THR A 18 10.91 18.34 -16.84
CA THR A 18 10.99 19.79 -16.66
C THR A 18 9.70 20.33 -16.07
N ASN A 19 9.77 21.50 -15.40
CA ASN A 19 8.59 22.15 -14.78
C ASN A 19 7.81 21.17 -13.88
N ARG A 20 8.52 20.48 -13.00
CA ARG A 20 8.00 19.39 -12.17
C ARG A 20 7.25 19.86 -10.95
N LYS A 21 6.17 19.18 -10.64
CA LYS A 21 5.48 19.36 -9.36
C LYS A 21 6.28 18.68 -8.25
N PRO A 22 6.36 19.25 -7.04
CA PRO A 22 6.84 18.55 -5.87
C PRO A 22 6.12 17.21 -5.71
N LEU A 23 6.83 16.16 -5.32
CA LEU A 23 6.24 14.86 -5.03
C LEU A 23 5.85 14.74 -3.56
N LEU A 24 4.74 14.06 -3.33
CA LEU A 24 4.28 13.66 -2.03
C LEU A 24 4.14 12.14 -1.98
N LEU A 25 5.09 11.46 -1.33
CA LEU A 25 5.06 10.00 -1.19
C LEU A 25 4.11 9.61 -0.05
N ARG A 26 3.09 8.86 -0.39
CA ARG A 26 2.02 8.41 0.50
C ARG A 26 2.07 6.89 0.66
N GLY A 27 1.55 6.38 1.75
CA GLY A 27 1.49 4.94 2.03
C GLY A 27 1.80 4.63 3.48
N ALA A 28 1.52 3.41 3.92
CA ALA A 28 1.69 2.94 5.28
C ALA A 28 3.10 3.18 5.82
N ARG A 29 3.24 3.10 7.14
CA ARG A 29 4.55 3.17 7.80
C ARG A 29 5.43 2.00 7.36
N GLN A 30 6.75 2.25 7.25
CA GLN A 30 7.79 1.24 6.96
C GLN A 30 7.70 0.56 5.58
N VAL A 31 6.88 1.05 4.63
CA VAL A 31 6.82 0.52 3.24
C VAL A 31 8.01 0.94 2.36
N GLY A 32 8.96 1.73 2.91
CA GLY A 32 10.21 2.05 2.24
C GLY A 32 10.27 3.44 1.57
N LYS A 33 9.34 4.37 1.84
CA LYS A 33 9.29 5.72 1.24
C LYS A 33 10.63 6.45 1.31
N SER A 34 11.17 6.65 2.51
CA SER A 34 12.44 7.38 2.71
C SER A 34 13.63 6.63 2.09
N SER A 35 13.60 5.30 2.06
CA SER A 35 14.64 4.49 1.43
C SER A 35 14.69 4.68 -0.09
N SER A 36 13.53 4.77 -0.76
CA SER A 36 13.45 5.05 -2.21
C SER A 36 13.98 6.45 -2.53
N VAL A 37 13.66 7.46 -1.71
CA VAL A 37 14.19 8.83 -1.91
C VAL A 37 15.70 8.88 -1.71
N ARG A 38 16.22 8.23 -0.66
CA ARG A 38 17.67 8.13 -0.44
C ARG A 38 18.38 7.35 -1.55
N ASN A 39 17.71 6.38 -2.18
CA ASN A 39 18.27 5.72 -3.36
C ASN A 39 18.30 6.67 -4.56
N LEU A 40 17.23 7.41 -4.83
CA LEU A 40 17.17 8.42 -5.86
C LEU A 40 18.22 9.53 -5.64
N SER A 41 18.49 9.92 -4.39
CA SER A 41 19.41 11.00 -4.06
C SER A 41 20.84 10.78 -4.58
N LYS A 42 21.26 9.55 -4.79
CA LYS A 42 22.56 9.18 -5.38
C LYS A 42 22.76 9.72 -6.82
N LYS A 43 21.67 10.16 -7.46
CA LYS A 43 21.67 10.77 -8.80
C LYS A 43 21.82 12.31 -8.77
N PHE A 44 21.94 12.90 -7.60
CA PHE A 44 22.06 14.33 -7.40
C PHE A 44 23.44 14.71 -6.87
N THR A 45 23.88 15.92 -7.19
CA THR A 45 25.15 16.47 -6.67
C THR A 45 25.03 16.78 -5.17
N TYR A 46 23.85 17.28 -4.77
CA TYR A 46 23.57 17.67 -3.40
C TYR A 46 22.25 17.02 -2.93
N PHE A 47 22.24 16.60 -1.70
CA PHE A 47 21.07 16.02 -1.04
C PHE A 47 20.87 16.65 0.33
N ILE A 48 19.69 17.20 0.55
CA ILE A 48 19.29 17.73 1.85
C ILE A 48 18.06 16.93 2.29
N GLU A 49 18.18 16.25 3.42
CA GLU A 49 17.11 15.53 4.08
C GLU A 49 16.77 16.23 5.39
N ILE A 50 15.55 16.74 5.51
CA ILE A 50 14.99 17.31 6.73
C ILE A 50 13.96 16.33 7.26
N ASN A 51 14.25 15.70 8.39
CA ASN A 51 13.31 14.85 9.09
C ASN A 51 12.76 15.61 10.28
N PHE A 52 11.48 15.98 10.22
CA PHE A 52 10.84 16.84 11.22
C PHE A 52 10.61 16.16 12.58
N ASP A 53 10.59 14.82 12.64
CA ASP A 53 10.55 14.09 13.91
C ASP A 53 11.90 14.12 14.64
N LYS A 54 13.00 14.02 13.88
CA LYS A 54 14.36 14.01 14.43
C LYS A 54 14.86 15.41 14.77
N ASN A 55 14.46 16.39 13.96
CA ASN A 55 14.96 17.75 14.00
C ASN A 55 13.77 18.73 13.99
N PRO A 56 12.97 18.78 15.07
CA PRO A 56 11.77 19.63 15.16
C PRO A 56 12.08 21.12 15.05
N GLU A 57 13.31 21.54 15.35
CA GLU A 57 13.77 22.92 15.23
C GLU A 57 13.63 23.49 13.79
N TYR A 58 13.73 22.65 12.77
CA TYR A 58 13.54 23.08 11.39
C TYR A 58 12.09 23.51 11.06
N GLN A 59 11.12 23.17 11.91
CA GLN A 59 9.73 23.63 11.72
C GLN A 59 9.65 25.15 11.75
N THR A 60 10.46 25.80 12.59
CA THR A 60 10.49 27.27 12.70
C THR A 60 10.80 27.98 11.39
N ILE A 61 11.57 27.37 10.50
CA ILE A 61 11.86 27.89 9.15
C ILE A 61 10.57 28.05 8.35
N PHE A 62 9.71 27.03 8.40
CA PHE A 62 8.43 27.01 7.69
C PHE A 62 7.35 27.81 8.38
N ASP A 63 7.41 27.94 9.70
CA ASP A 63 6.50 28.79 10.49
C ASP A 63 6.73 30.27 10.17
N ASN A 64 7.97 30.67 9.99
CA ASN A 64 8.34 32.05 9.70
C ASN A 64 8.05 32.45 8.26
N SER A 65 8.19 31.53 7.29
CA SER A 65 7.97 31.83 5.88
C SER A 65 7.52 30.63 5.06
N LEU A 66 6.65 30.87 4.08
CA LEU A 66 6.29 29.88 3.04
C LEU A 66 7.00 30.16 1.71
N SER A 67 7.84 31.21 1.64
CA SER A 67 8.60 31.55 0.44
C SER A 67 9.74 30.56 0.21
N PRO A 68 9.78 29.84 -0.93
CA PRO A 68 10.86 28.92 -1.27
C PRO A 68 12.27 29.56 -1.22
N ALA A 69 12.39 30.85 -1.59
CA ALA A 69 13.67 31.55 -1.53
C ALA A 69 14.18 31.64 -0.10
N VAL A 70 13.37 32.08 0.84
CA VAL A 70 13.71 32.21 2.26
C VAL A 70 13.95 30.83 2.90
N ILE A 71 13.11 29.85 2.60
CA ILE A 71 13.27 28.48 3.09
C ILE A 71 14.60 27.89 2.61
N CYS A 72 14.90 28.01 1.31
CA CYS A 72 16.14 27.47 0.74
C CYS A 72 17.39 28.16 1.29
N GLU A 73 17.36 29.48 1.49
CA GLU A 73 18.45 30.23 2.09
C GLU A 73 18.75 29.73 3.51
N GLN A 74 17.71 29.65 4.36
CA GLN A 74 17.88 29.17 5.73
C GLN A 74 18.31 27.72 5.80
N LEU A 75 17.69 26.82 5.01
CA LEU A 75 18.11 25.40 4.97
C LEU A 75 19.56 25.28 4.50
N SER A 76 19.97 26.02 3.48
CA SER A 76 21.36 26.00 3.00
C SER A 76 22.34 26.48 4.09
N LEU A 77 21.99 27.52 4.84
CA LEU A 77 22.78 28.05 5.94
C LEU A 77 22.96 27.01 7.08
N PHE A 78 21.86 26.41 7.52
CA PHE A 78 21.89 25.48 8.65
C PHE A 78 22.50 24.12 8.31
N THR A 79 22.23 23.59 7.10
CA THR A 79 22.77 22.30 6.65
C THR A 79 24.19 22.41 6.09
N LYS A 80 24.66 23.62 5.76
CA LYS A 80 25.93 23.91 5.05
C LYS A 80 26.01 23.22 3.68
N ILE A 81 24.86 22.91 3.08
CA ILE A 81 24.73 22.29 1.75
C ILE A 81 24.04 23.27 0.82
N PRO A 82 24.63 23.58 -0.36
CA PRO A 82 24.03 24.53 -1.28
C PRO A 82 22.75 23.95 -1.93
N ILE A 83 21.73 24.80 -2.08
CA ILE A 83 20.49 24.47 -2.79
C ILE A 83 20.58 25.07 -4.19
N ILE A 84 20.90 24.22 -5.18
CA ILE A 84 21.10 24.62 -6.58
C ILE A 84 20.02 23.92 -7.42
N LYS A 85 19.24 24.72 -8.19
CA LYS A 85 18.24 24.22 -9.13
C LYS A 85 18.82 23.18 -10.07
N GLY A 86 18.15 22.05 -10.26
CA GLY A 86 18.58 20.93 -11.09
C GLY A 86 19.69 20.04 -10.50
N LYS A 87 20.40 20.46 -9.43
CA LYS A 87 21.50 19.72 -8.81
C LYS A 87 21.21 19.22 -7.40
N THR A 88 20.30 19.87 -6.70
CA THR A 88 19.93 19.52 -5.32
C THR A 88 18.58 18.82 -5.29
N LEU A 89 18.52 17.70 -4.54
CA LEU A 89 17.27 17.08 -4.09
C LEU A 89 17.00 17.55 -2.65
N LEU A 90 15.88 18.23 -2.44
CA LEU A 90 15.37 18.58 -1.14
C LEU A 90 14.32 17.53 -0.73
N PHE A 91 14.56 16.83 0.37
CA PHE A 91 13.66 15.82 0.92
C PHE A 91 13.15 16.23 2.30
N LEU A 92 11.81 16.35 2.40
CA LEU A 92 11.09 16.69 3.61
C LEU A 92 10.44 15.41 4.15
N ASP A 93 11.11 14.76 5.10
CA ASP A 93 10.66 13.50 5.69
C ASP A 93 9.84 13.74 6.97
N GLU A 94 8.87 12.85 7.24
CA GLU A 94 7.86 12.96 8.33
C GLU A 94 7.14 14.32 8.29
N ILE A 95 6.80 14.77 7.08
CA ILE A 95 6.25 16.11 6.83
C ILE A 95 4.90 16.38 7.53
N GLN A 96 4.16 15.32 7.92
CA GLN A 96 2.89 15.46 8.66
C GLN A 96 3.04 16.16 10.01
N THR A 97 4.25 16.20 10.56
CA THR A 97 4.52 16.91 11.82
C THR A 97 4.67 18.43 11.63
N CYS A 98 4.82 18.89 10.37
CA CYS A 98 4.95 20.30 10.03
C CYS A 98 3.92 20.71 8.95
N ILE A 99 2.73 21.11 9.38
CA ILE A 99 1.61 21.51 8.48
C ILE A 99 2.01 22.65 7.52
N ARG A 100 2.84 23.59 8.01
CA ARG A 100 3.34 24.69 7.20
C ARG A 100 4.28 24.22 6.08
N ALA A 101 5.09 23.18 6.33
CA ALA A 101 5.92 22.59 5.27
C ALA A 101 5.05 21.94 4.17
N ILE A 102 3.95 21.25 4.54
CA ILE A 102 2.97 20.75 3.55
C ILE A 102 2.41 21.92 2.72
N SER A 103 2.02 23.01 3.38
CA SER A 103 1.48 24.20 2.70
C SER A 103 2.50 24.89 1.80
N SER A 104 3.80 24.78 2.10
CA SER A 104 4.88 25.39 1.29
C SER A 104 5.09 24.68 -0.06
N LEU A 105 4.72 23.41 -0.19
CA LEU A 105 4.95 22.63 -1.41
C LEU A 105 4.35 23.29 -2.67
N ARG A 106 3.17 23.93 -2.55
CA ARG A 106 2.56 24.64 -3.68
C ARG A 106 3.44 25.79 -4.19
N TYR A 107 4.10 26.51 -3.27
CA TYR A 107 4.95 27.64 -3.64
C TYR A 107 6.27 27.18 -4.27
N PHE A 108 6.79 26.01 -3.88
CA PHE A 108 7.91 25.40 -4.57
C PHE A 108 7.60 25.15 -6.06
N TYR A 109 6.39 24.67 -6.37
CA TYR A 109 5.97 24.54 -7.77
C TYR A 109 5.84 25.88 -8.48
N GLU A 110 5.19 26.87 -7.84
CA GLU A 110 4.88 28.14 -8.45
C GLU A 110 6.12 29.03 -8.67
N GLN A 111 7.10 28.98 -7.77
CA GLN A 111 8.25 29.90 -7.74
C GLN A 111 9.59 29.25 -8.11
N THR A 112 9.73 27.94 -7.88
CA THR A 112 10.98 27.22 -8.09
C THR A 112 10.75 25.85 -8.72
N PRO A 113 10.06 25.72 -9.88
CA PRO A 113 9.70 24.45 -10.49
C PRO A 113 10.92 23.60 -10.93
N ASP A 114 12.09 24.21 -11.04
CA ASP A 114 13.34 23.55 -11.37
C ASP A 114 14.03 22.89 -10.17
N LEU A 115 13.61 23.19 -8.94
CA LEU A 115 14.12 22.52 -7.76
C LEU A 115 13.41 21.17 -7.56
N HIS A 116 14.19 20.14 -7.28
CA HIS A 116 13.63 18.83 -6.97
C HIS A 116 13.23 18.78 -5.50
N VAL A 117 11.93 18.69 -5.24
CA VAL A 117 11.38 18.61 -3.88
C VAL A 117 10.53 17.35 -3.76
N ILE A 118 10.86 16.52 -2.79
CA ILE A 118 10.08 15.34 -2.41
C ILE A 118 9.72 15.47 -0.94
N ALA A 119 8.48 15.18 -0.62
CA ALA A 119 8.00 15.07 0.75
C ALA A 119 7.46 13.66 1.01
N ALA A 120 7.62 13.16 2.22
CA ALA A 120 7.06 11.87 2.64
C ALA A 120 6.55 11.94 4.08
N GLY A 121 5.57 11.12 4.38
CA GLY A 121 5.07 10.95 5.73
C GLY A 121 4.24 9.67 5.87
N SER A 122 4.21 9.11 7.06
CA SER A 122 3.51 7.86 7.32
C SER A 122 2.04 8.05 7.71
N LEU A 123 1.73 9.12 8.42
CA LEU A 123 0.37 9.49 8.86
C LEU A 123 -0.13 10.74 8.11
N LEU A 124 0.29 10.86 6.87
CA LEU A 124 0.06 12.04 6.05
C LEU A 124 -1.42 12.31 5.79
N GLU A 125 -2.24 11.26 5.65
CA GLU A 125 -3.69 11.40 5.43
C GLU A 125 -4.37 12.16 6.56
N PHE A 126 -3.92 11.95 7.81
CA PHE A 126 -4.44 12.67 8.97
C PHE A 126 -4.08 14.16 8.89
N ALA A 127 -2.82 14.47 8.58
CA ALA A 127 -2.38 15.86 8.45
C ALA A 127 -3.06 16.58 7.28
N LEU A 128 -3.26 15.90 6.15
CA LEU A 128 -3.94 16.46 4.98
C LEU A 128 -5.41 16.80 5.23
N ALA A 129 -6.08 16.09 6.13
CA ALA A 129 -7.45 16.39 6.52
C ALA A 129 -7.55 17.75 7.28
N ASP A 130 -6.47 18.15 7.96
CA ASP A 130 -6.40 19.38 8.74
C ASP A 130 -5.83 20.58 7.94
N VAL A 131 -5.32 20.36 6.71
CA VAL A 131 -4.80 21.45 5.86
C VAL A 131 -5.94 22.17 5.13
N PRO A 132 -6.18 23.46 5.42
CA PRO A 132 -7.30 24.20 4.83
C PRO A 132 -7.26 24.30 3.29
N SER A 133 -6.08 24.24 2.70
CA SER A 133 -5.85 24.30 1.26
C SER A 133 -4.59 23.55 0.89
N PHE A 134 -4.74 22.26 0.67
CA PHE A 134 -3.66 21.46 0.08
C PHE A 134 -3.55 21.79 -1.41
N GLY A 135 -2.43 22.36 -1.83
CA GLY A 135 -2.12 22.89 -3.18
C GLY A 135 -2.68 22.10 -4.36
N VAL A 136 -3.99 22.15 -4.55
CA VAL A 136 -4.73 21.40 -5.56
C VAL A 136 -4.11 21.66 -6.94
N GLY A 137 -3.69 20.57 -7.60
CA GLY A 137 -3.05 20.65 -8.90
C GLY A 137 -1.58 21.08 -8.91
N ARG A 138 -0.96 21.47 -7.76
CA ARG A 138 0.44 21.92 -7.65
C ARG A 138 1.38 20.88 -7.06
N VAL A 139 0.86 19.85 -6.41
CA VAL A 139 1.62 18.76 -5.81
C VAL A 139 1.18 17.44 -6.45
N ARG A 140 2.10 16.53 -6.67
CA ARG A 140 1.80 15.21 -7.24
C ARG A 140 1.97 14.15 -6.17
N SER A 141 0.91 13.39 -5.88
CA SER A 141 0.95 12.26 -4.96
C SER A 141 1.43 11.01 -5.68
N LEU A 142 2.28 10.23 -5.01
CA LEU A 142 2.65 8.87 -5.39
C LEU A 142 2.33 7.93 -4.23
N PHE A 143 1.62 6.86 -4.52
CA PHE A 143 1.22 5.86 -3.52
C PHE A 143 2.18 4.68 -3.52
N MET A 144 2.69 4.34 -2.36
CA MET A 144 3.65 3.27 -2.16
C MET A 144 3.08 2.22 -1.21
N TYR A 145 3.11 0.97 -1.69
CA TYR A 145 2.60 -0.21 -0.97
C TYR A 145 3.78 -1.09 -0.48
N PRO A 146 3.54 -2.09 0.38
CA PRO A 146 4.49 -3.19 0.57
C PRO A 146 4.90 -3.83 -0.75
N PHE A 147 6.00 -4.59 -0.78
CA PHE A 147 6.46 -5.29 -2.00
C PHE A 147 5.34 -6.09 -2.66
N SER A 148 5.27 -6.03 -4.00
CA SER A 148 4.47 -6.94 -4.80
C SER A 148 5.20 -8.29 -4.96
N PHE A 149 4.48 -9.32 -5.42
CA PHE A 149 5.10 -10.61 -5.71
C PHE A 149 6.19 -10.49 -6.80
N ASN A 150 5.97 -9.66 -7.82
CA ASN A 150 6.97 -9.39 -8.86
C ASN A 150 8.22 -8.73 -8.27
N GLU A 151 8.07 -7.76 -7.38
CA GLU A 151 9.20 -7.14 -6.69
C GLU A 151 9.92 -8.15 -5.76
N PHE A 152 9.20 -9.07 -5.14
CA PHE A 152 9.78 -10.14 -4.34
C PHE A 152 10.60 -11.13 -5.18
N LEU A 153 10.11 -11.53 -6.36
CA LEU A 153 10.87 -12.35 -7.30
C LEU A 153 12.15 -11.63 -7.75
N LYS A 154 12.03 -10.33 -8.08
CA LYS A 154 13.19 -9.48 -8.45
C LYS A 154 14.22 -9.40 -7.33
N ALA A 155 13.77 -9.25 -6.08
CA ALA A 155 14.62 -9.22 -4.89
C ALA A 155 15.40 -10.54 -4.68
N ASN A 156 14.81 -11.67 -5.06
CA ASN A 156 15.42 -12.99 -5.02
C ASN A 156 16.24 -13.34 -6.28
N ASN A 157 16.54 -12.35 -7.15
CA ASN A 157 17.28 -12.51 -8.41
C ASN A 157 16.61 -13.45 -9.44
N GLU A 158 15.29 -13.65 -9.35
CA GLU A 158 14.52 -14.52 -10.25
C GLU A 158 14.03 -13.78 -11.50
N LYS A 159 14.93 -13.02 -12.14
CA LYS A 159 14.61 -12.23 -13.35
C LYS A 159 14.06 -13.08 -14.49
N GLY A 160 14.62 -14.29 -14.70
CA GLY A 160 14.16 -15.19 -15.75
C GLY A 160 12.71 -15.66 -15.54
N LEU A 161 12.28 -15.91 -14.29
CA LEU A 161 10.89 -16.23 -13.99
C LEU A 161 9.97 -15.03 -14.25
N LEU A 162 10.44 -13.83 -13.89
CA LEU A 162 9.68 -12.61 -14.11
C LEU A 162 9.50 -12.31 -15.60
N GLU A 163 10.58 -12.35 -16.39
CA GLU A 163 10.53 -12.18 -17.85
C GLU A 163 9.62 -13.21 -18.51
N MET A 164 9.65 -14.46 -18.04
CA MET A 164 8.74 -15.49 -18.51
C MET A 164 7.27 -15.13 -18.22
N LEU A 165 6.95 -14.63 -17.04
CA LEU A 165 5.58 -14.22 -16.69
C LEU A 165 5.11 -13.02 -17.50
N GLU A 166 5.98 -12.07 -17.81
CA GLU A 166 5.67 -10.85 -18.57
C GLU A 166 5.49 -11.10 -20.08
N THR A 167 6.22 -12.08 -20.64
CA THR A 167 6.23 -12.35 -22.08
C THR A 167 5.27 -13.44 -22.52
N LYS A 168 4.87 -14.29 -21.57
CA LYS A 168 4.01 -15.44 -21.86
C LYS A 168 2.55 -15.03 -22.06
N LYS A 169 1.88 -15.67 -23.04
CA LYS A 169 0.45 -15.51 -23.23
C LYS A 169 -0.34 -16.33 -22.20
N ASP A 170 -1.46 -15.79 -21.75
CA ASP A 170 -2.32 -16.42 -20.72
C ASP A 170 -2.81 -17.83 -21.10
N THR A 171 -2.87 -18.12 -22.43
CA THR A 171 -3.29 -19.42 -22.97
C THR A 171 -2.19 -20.48 -23.02
N GLU A 172 -0.95 -20.13 -22.77
CA GLU A 172 0.19 -21.05 -22.84
C GLU A 172 0.51 -21.65 -21.46
N PRO A 173 0.68 -22.99 -21.33
CA PRO A 173 1.03 -23.62 -20.07
C PRO A 173 2.44 -23.21 -19.61
N ILE A 174 2.65 -23.00 -18.32
CA ILE A 174 3.98 -22.78 -17.73
C ILE A 174 4.69 -24.13 -17.62
N PHE A 175 5.98 -24.16 -17.94
CA PHE A 175 6.80 -25.36 -17.74
C PHE A 175 6.74 -25.83 -16.29
N GLU A 176 6.64 -27.13 -16.06
CA GLU A 176 6.43 -27.72 -14.73
C GLU A 176 7.49 -27.29 -13.72
N ILE A 177 8.76 -27.26 -14.11
CA ILE A 177 9.87 -26.82 -13.26
C ILE A 177 9.69 -25.35 -12.86
N ALA A 178 9.35 -24.48 -13.81
CA ALA A 178 9.13 -23.07 -13.54
C ALA A 178 7.87 -22.85 -12.68
N HIS A 179 6.80 -23.59 -12.95
CA HIS A 179 5.58 -23.57 -12.14
C HIS A 179 5.84 -23.99 -10.68
N SER A 180 6.57 -25.09 -10.47
CA SER A 180 6.94 -25.59 -9.14
C SER A 180 7.80 -24.57 -8.39
N LYS A 181 8.76 -23.93 -9.07
CA LYS A 181 9.61 -22.88 -8.50
C LYS A 181 8.79 -21.63 -8.14
N LEU A 182 7.92 -21.15 -9.02
CA LEU A 182 7.02 -20.03 -8.76
C LEU A 182 6.09 -20.31 -7.59
N LYS A 183 5.51 -21.53 -7.52
CA LYS A 183 4.66 -21.96 -6.41
C LYS A 183 5.40 -21.94 -5.07
N ASN A 184 6.68 -22.33 -5.04
CA ASN A 184 7.50 -22.24 -3.84
C ASN A 184 7.74 -20.78 -3.42
N TYR A 185 8.14 -19.88 -4.34
CA TYR A 185 8.29 -18.46 -4.03
C TYR A 185 6.97 -17.84 -3.60
N PHE A 186 5.87 -18.20 -4.22
CA PHE A 186 4.55 -17.71 -3.86
C PHE A 186 4.17 -18.11 -2.43
N LYS A 187 4.35 -19.37 -2.05
CA LYS A 187 4.15 -19.84 -0.67
C LYS A 187 4.98 -19.01 0.32
N LYS A 188 6.27 -18.81 0.04
CA LYS A 188 7.16 -18.02 0.88
C LYS A 188 6.69 -16.58 0.99
N PHE A 189 6.30 -15.95 -0.12
CA PHE A 189 5.81 -14.59 -0.13
C PHE A 189 4.52 -14.41 0.67
N LEU A 190 3.60 -15.36 0.63
CA LEU A 190 2.39 -15.31 1.45
C LEU A 190 2.70 -15.26 2.96
N ILE A 191 3.80 -15.89 3.39
CA ILE A 191 4.24 -15.97 4.78
C ILE A 191 5.07 -14.74 5.19
N ILE A 192 6.03 -14.36 4.36
CA ILE A 192 6.97 -13.27 4.60
C ILE A 192 6.23 -11.93 4.47
N GLY A 193 5.26 -11.86 3.55
CA GLY A 193 4.63 -10.62 3.16
C GLY A 193 5.52 -9.75 2.30
N GLY A 194 5.10 -8.51 2.11
CA GLY A 194 5.80 -7.50 1.32
C GLY A 194 6.46 -6.40 2.16
N MET A 195 6.54 -6.54 3.50
CA MET A 195 7.20 -5.53 4.31
C MET A 195 8.71 -5.49 4.03
N PRO A 196 9.28 -4.31 3.69
CA PRO A 196 10.66 -4.21 3.21
C PRO A 196 11.72 -4.83 4.13
N GLU A 197 11.54 -4.71 5.44
CA GLU A 197 12.49 -5.27 6.41
C GLU A 197 12.43 -6.78 6.41
N ALA A 198 11.25 -7.38 6.40
CA ALA A 198 11.03 -8.82 6.34
C ALA A 198 11.57 -9.41 5.02
N VAL A 199 11.26 -8.77 3.87
CA VAL A 199 11.78 -9.18 2.56
C VAL A 199 13.30 -9.12 2.52
N ARG A 200 13.89 -8.00 3.00
CA ARG A 200 15.35 -7.83 3.02
C ARG A 200 16.04 -8.88 3.89
N SER A 201 15.51 -9.16 5.09
CA SER A 201 16.06 -10.18 5.99
C SER A 201 16.04 -11.55 5.31
N TYR A 202 14.91 -11.93 4.73
CA TYR A 202 14.78 -13.20 4.02
C TYR A 202 15.74 -13.32 2.83
N VAL A 203 15.82 -12.30 1.98
CA VAL A 203 16.70 -12.31 0.80
C VAL A 203 18.18 -12.38 1.19
N THR A 204 18.55 -11.80 2.35
CA THR A 204 19.94 -11.77 2.81
C THR A 204 20.35 -13.06 3.52
N ASN A 205 19.48 -13.59 4.38
CA ASN A 205 19.84 -14.65 5.34
C ASN A 205 19.07 -15.95 5.11
N GLY A 206 17.91 -15.93 4.43
CA GLY A 206 17.05 -17.10 4.25
C GLY A 206 16.33 -17.56 5.54
N ASP A 207 16.47 -16.81 6.65
CA ASP A 207 15.98 -17.20 7.98
C ASP A 207 14.54 -16.75 8.19
N LEU A 208 13.61 -17.72 8.21
CA LEU A 208 12.19 -17.46 8.45
C LEU A 208 11.87 -17.17 9.92
N LEU A 209 12.68 -17.63 10.87
CA LEU A 209 12.47 -17.31 12.28
C LEU A 209 12.81 -15.84 12.55
N GLU A 210 13.88 -15.33 11.92
CA GLU A 210 14.19 -13.92 11.99
C GLU A 210 13.12 -13.04 11.31
N VAL A 211 12.59 -13.49 10.17
CA VAL A 211 11.44 -12.84 9.52
C VAL A 211 10.25 -12.76 10.47
N GLN A 212 9.95 -13.83 11.20
CA GLN A 212 8.86 -13.86 12.17
C GLN A 212 9.05 -12.81 13.26
N ARG A 213 10.25 -12.68 13.84
CA ARG A 213 10.56 -11.66 14.85
C ARG A 213 10.38 -10.25 14.31
N ILE A 214 10.85 -10.02 13.08
CA ILE A 214 10.65 -8.73 12.41
C ILE A 214 9.16 -8.42 12.24
N LEU A 215 8.34 -9.40 11.83
CA LEU A 215 6.89 -9.19 11.71
C LEU A 215 6.24 -8.89 13.07
N ASP A 216 6.69 -9.54 14.15
CA ASP A 216 6.21 -9.25 15.51
C ASP A 216 6.58 -7.83 15.92
N ASP A 217 7.83 -7.40 15.70
CA ASP A 217 8.28 -6.04 15.99
C ASP A 217 7.50 -4.99 15.18
N LEU A 218 7.20 -5.28 13.90
CA LEU A 218 6.38 -4.42 13.05
C LEU A 218 4.95 -4.27 13.59
N ILE A 219 4.34 -5.36 14.04
CA ILE A 219 2.99 -5.34 14.65
C ILE A 219 3.00 -4.49 15.92
N ILE A 220 3.97 -4.71 16.82
CA ILE A 220 4.12 -3.93 18.05
C ILE A 220 4.28 -2.44 17.72
N ALA A 221 5.13 -2.11 16.75
CA ALA A 221 5.35 -0.72 16.33
C ALA A 221 4.10 -0.07 15.72
N MET A 222 3.31 -0.81 14.94
CA MET A 222 2.03 -0.32 14.39
C MET A 222 1.01 -0.05 15.49
N GLU A 223 0.89 -0.96 16.47
CA GLU A 223 -0.01 -0.78 17.60
C GLU A 223 0.40 0.39 18.50
N ALA A 224 1.70 0.61 18.66
CA ALA A 224 2.23 1.77 19.40
C ALA A 224 1.92 3.12 18.69
N ASP A 225 1.58 3.12 17.41
CA ASP A 225 1.16 4.32 16.70
C ASP A 225 -0.35 4.61 16.81
N PHE A 226 -1.18 3.68 17.25
CA PHE A 226 -2.63 3.87 17.38
C PHE A 226 -3.04 5.13 18.17
N PRO A 227 -2.36 5.52 19.27
CA PRO A 227 -2.66 6.76 19.97
C PRO A 227 -2.52 8.03 19.10
N LYS A 228 -1.68 7.97 18.03
CA LYS A 228 -1.44 9.10 17.13
C LYS A 228 -2.54 9.29 16.09
N TYR A 229 -3.44 8.30 15.90
CA TYR A 229 -4.45 8.36 14.84
C TYR A 229 -5.58 9.33 15.18
N LYS A 230 -6.02 9.34 16.42
CA LYS A 230 -7.01 10.31 16.92
C LYS A 230 -7.08 10.21 18.45
N ASN A 231 -6.93 11.32 19.15
CA ASN A 231 -6.90 11.38 20.62
C ASN A 231 -8.21 10.96 21.30
N LEU A 232 -9.33 10.83 20.54
CA LEU A 232 -10.65 10.55 21.10
C LEU A 232 -11.02 9.07 21.15
N ILE A 233 -10.26 8.20 20.49
CA ILE A 233 -10.56 6.75 20.47
C ILE A 233 -9.44 6.00 21.18
N PRO A 234 -9.75 5.24 22.26
CA PRO A 234 -8.77 4.41 22.95
C PRO A 234 -8.08 3.41 22.01
N SER A 235 -6.75 3.28 22.14
CA SER A 235 -5.95 2.36 21.30
C SER A 235 -6.41 0.91 21.39
N SER A 236 -6.93 0.48 22.54
CA SER A 236 -7.51 -0.85 22.73
C SER A 236 -8.69 -1.12 21.77
N ARG A 237 -9.51 -0.09 21.49
CA ARG A 237 -10.63 -0.20 20.55
C ARG A 237 -10.16 -0.27 19.11
N ILE A 238 -9.10 0.48 18.76
CA ILE A 238 -8.51 0.41 17.42
C ILE A 238 -7.93 -0.99 17.18
N ARG A 239 -7.22 -1.54 18.18
CA ARG A 239 -6.69 -2.91 18.13
C ARG A 239 -7.80 -3.95 17.97
N GLU A 240 -8.88 -3.86 18.75
CA GLU A 240 -10.02 -4.78 18.68
C GLU A 240 -10.65 -4.79 17.28
N VAL A 241 -10.91 -3.63 16.69
CA VAL A 241 -11.46 -3.53 15.34
C VAL A 241 -10.48 -4.06 14.30
N PHE A 242 -9.18 -3.78 14.44
CA PHE A 242 -8.16 -4.30 13.52
C PHE A 242 -8.07 -5.83 13.58
N THR A 243 -8.09 -6.42 14.78
CA THR A 243 -8.15 -7.87 14.96
C THR A 243 -9.43 -8.47 14.34
N THR A 244 -10.57 -7.80 14.50
CA THR A 244 -11.84 -8.21 13.90
C THR A 244 -11.78 -8.18 12.37
N VAL A 245 -11.14 -7.17 11.78
CA VAL A 245 -10.89 -7.10 10.32
C VAL A 245 -10.08 -8.32 9.87
N VAL A 246 -9.01 -8.63 10.58
CA VAL A 246 -8.14 -9.78 10.28
C VAL A 246 -8.92 -11.10 10.34
N GLN A 247 -9.80 -11.29 11.32
CA GLN A 247 -10.64 -12.48 11.46
C GLN A 247 -11.72 -12.61 10.37
N GLN A 248 -12.16 -11.51 9.76
CA GLN A 248 -13.22 -11.49 8.74
C GLN A 248 -12.70 -11.40 7.29
N VAL A 249 -11.40 -11.58 7.07
CA VAL A 249 -10.83 -11.59 5.71
C VAL A 249 -11.54 -12.63 4.82
N GLY A 250 -11.86 -12.26 3.59
CA GLY A 250 -12.59 -13.11 2.63
C GLY A 250 -14.11 -13.13 2.83
N THR A 251 -14.64 -12.37 3.76
CA THR A 251 -16.09 -12.27 4.01
C THR A 251 -16.56 -10.82 4.00
N LYS A 252 -17.87 -10.61 3.84
CA LYS A 252 -18.46 -9.28 4.07
C LYS A 252 -18.24 -8.88 5.51
N PHE A 253 -17.71 -7.69 5.71
CA PHE A 253 -17.50 -7.19 7.06
C PHE A 253 -18.83 -6.98 7.79
N THR A 254 -18.97 -7.64 8.93
CA THR A 254 -20.13 -7.53 9.81
C THR A 254 -19.74 -6.88 11.14
N TYR A 255 -20.52 -5.88 11.54
CA TYR A 255 -20.24 -5.09 12.75
C TYR A 255 -20.51 -5.84 14.06
N ASN A 256 -21.25 -6.94 14.02
CA ASN A 256 -21.67 -7.70 15.20
C ASN A 256 -20.58 -8.60 15.81
N TYR A 257 -19.42 -8.71 15.17
CA TYR A 257 -18.30 -9.53 15.66
C TYR A 257 -17.33 -8.75 16.59
N THR A 258 -17.49 -7.45 16.72
CA THR A 258 -16.75 -6.70 17.74
C THR A 258 -17.41 -6.93 19.10
N ASN A 259 -16.60 -7.10 20.14
CA ASN A 259 -17.13 -7.20 21.51
C ASN A 259 -18.05 -6.01 21.81
N ALA A 260 -19.11 -6.24 22.55
CA ALA A 260 -20.30 -5.40 22.74
C ALA A 260 -20.08 -3.94 23.25
N THR A 261 -18.83 -3.46 23.34
CA THR A 261 -18.48 -2.13 23.84
C THR A 261 -18.47 -1.04 22.78
N LEU A 262 -18.46 -1.41 21.48
CA LEU A 262 -18.43 -0.47 20.37
C LEU A 262 -19.74 -0.45 19.61
N ASN A 263 -20.28 0.74 19.38
CA ASN A 263 -21.39 0.91 18.47
C ASN A 263 -20.93 0.97 17.00
N ASN A 264 -21.84 0.76 16.07
CA ASN A 264 -21.54 0.74 14.63
C ASN A 264 -20.91 2.04 14.10
N VAL A 265 -21.17 3.18 14.73
CA VAL A 265 -20.59 4.48 14.35
C VAL A 265 -19.11 4.50 14.71
N GLN A 266 -18.78 4.09 15.92
CA GLN A 266 -17.39 4.01 16.40
C GLN A 266 -16.56 3.01 15.59
N ILE A 267 -17.14 1.85 15.23
CA ILE A 267 -16.44 0.88 14.37
C ILE A 267 -16.14 1.48 13.00
N LYS A 268 -17.12 2.17 12.38
CA LYS A 268 -16.88 2.85 11.09
C LYS A 268 -15.78 3.90 11.19
N GLU A 269 -15.77 4.67 12.27
CA GLU A 269 -14.73 5.67 12.50
C GLU A 269 -13.34 5.03 12.61
N VAL A 270 -13.21 3.94 13.38
CA VAL A 270 -11.95 3.20 13.48
C VAL A 270 -11.54 2.60 12.13
N LEU A 271 -12.46 2.06 11.36
CA LEU A 271 -12.15 1.54 10.01
C LEU A 271 -11.62 2.64 9.08
N GLU A 272 -12.18 3.84 9.11
CA GLU A 272 -11.65 4.96 8.33
C GLU A 272 -10.25 5.39 8.83
N LEU A 273 -10.00 5.38 10.15
CA LEU A 273 -8.67 5.65 10.70
C LEU A 273 -7.64 4.61 10.24
N LEU A 274 -7.97 3.33 10.33
CA LEU A 274 -7.09 2.24 9.86
C LEU A 274 -6.82 2.34 8.34
N LYS A 275 -7.83 2.73 7.56
CA LYS A 275 -7.67 3.00 6.12
C LYS A 275 -6.76 4.19 5.87
N MET A 276 -6.94 5.30 6.59
CA MET A 276 -6.07 6.48 6.49
C MET A 276 -4.62 6.16 6.88
N ALA A 277 -4.42 5.29 7.86
CA ALA A 277 -3.09 4.78 8.22
C ALA A 277 -2.49 3.82 7.16
N GLY A 278 -3.28 3.40 6.17
CA GLY A 278 -2.87 2.46 5.13
C GLY A 278 -2.77 1.01 5.62
N LEU A 279 -3.38 0.66 6.77
CA LEU A 279 -3.34 -0.69 7.35
C LEU A 279 -4.42 -1.62 6.80
N ILE A 280 -5.45 -1.06 6.19
CA ILE A 280 -6.54 -1.81 5.55
C ILE A 280 -6.97 -1.17 4.24
N TYR A 281 -7.54 -1.98 3.35
CA TYR A 281 -8.17 -1.53 2.12
C TYR A 281 -9.60 -2.06 2.04
N PHE A 282 -10.50 -1.24 1.46
CA PHE A 282 -11.88 -1.62 1.23
C PHE A 282 -12.07 -2.18 -0.18
N THR A 283 -12.72 -3.33 -0.26
CA THR A 283 -13.29 -3.85 -1.50
C THR A 283 -14.78 -3.56 -1.47
N THR A 284 -15.24 -2.62 -2.28
CA THR A 284 -16.61 -2.09 -2.23
C THR A 284 -17.48 -2.77 -3.28
N HIS A 285 -18.70 -3.10 -2.93
CA HIS A 285 -19.69 -3.64 -3.87
C HIS A 285 -19.97 -2.63 -4.99
N THR A 286 -20.01 -3.12 -6.23
CA THR A 286 -20.50 -2.39 -7.40
C THR A 286 -21.56 -3.20 -8.12
N ALA A 287 -22.57 -2.52 -8.69
CA ALA A 287 -23.57 -3.19 -9.53
C ALA A 287 -23.00 -3.67 -10.86
N SER A 288 -21.88 -3.08 -11.33
CA SER A 288 -21.15 -3.48 -12.55
C SER A 288 -22.02 -3.52 -13.82
N ASN A 289 -22.94 -2.56 -14.00
CA ASN A 289 -23.76 -2.48 -15.22
C ASN A 289 -23.07 -1.66 -16.33
N GLY A 290 -21.95 -1.02 -16.03
CA GLY A 290 -21.21 -0.18 -16.97
C GLY A 290 -19.98 0.43 -16.32
N ILE A 291 -19.29 1.27 -17.07
CA ILE A 291 -18.11 2.02 -16.64
C ILE A 291 -18.45 3.51 -16.43
N PRO A 292 -17.82 4.19 -15.47
CA PRO A 292 -16.82 3.66 -14.52
C PRO A 292 -17.46 2.84 -13.40
N LEU A 293 -16.78 1.79 -12.93
CA LEU A 293 -17.27 0.91 -11.85
C LEU A 293 -17.64 1.63 -10.56
N GLY A 294 -16.97 2.75 -10.29
CA GLY A 294 -17.23 3.59 -9.11
C GLY A 294 -18.56 4.34 -9.13
N ALA A 295 -19.26 4.41 -10.27
CA ALA A 295 -20.54 5.12 -10.38
C ALA A 295 -21.70 4.38 -9.69
N GLU A 296 -21.60 3.05 -9.56
CA GLU A 296 -22.68 2.21 -9.04
C GLU A 296 -22.28 1.45 -7.76
N ILE A 297 -21.48 2.08 -6.91
CA ILE A 297 -21.03 1.46 -5.66
C ILE A 297 -22.12 1.48 -4.57
N ASN A 298 -22.12 0.43 -3.75
CA ASN A 298 -22.86 0.41 -2.50
C ASN A 298 -21.87 0.49 -1.30
N PRO A 299 -21.65 1.67 -0.70
CA PRO A 299 -20.65 1.85 0.35
C PRO A 299 -21.00 1.16 1.67
N LYS A 300 -22.22 0.64 1.81
CA LYS A 300 -22.64 -0.15 2.98
C LYS A 300 -22.22 -1.62 2.87
N LYS A 301 -21.89 -2.09 1.67
CA LYS A 301 -21.45 -3.47 1.39
C LYS A 301 -19.98 -3.45 1.08
N ARG A 302 -19.16 -3.90 2.03
CA ARG A 302 -17.70 -3.90 1.94
C ARG A 302 -17.13 -5.23 2.42
N LYS A 303 -16.10 -5.71 1.74
CA LYS A 303 -15.09 -6.61 2.27
C LYS A 303 -13.89 -5.75 2.69
N ILE A 304 -13.10 -6.21 3.63
CA ILE A 304 -11.95 -5.47 4.13
C ILE A 304 -10.75 -6.41 4.09
N ILE A 305 -9.65 -5.95 3.53
CA ILE A 305 -8.40 -6.70 3.50
C ILE A 305 -7.30 -5.91 4.22
N PRO A 306 -6.49 -6.57 5.07
CA PRO A 306 -5.26 -6.01 5.62
C PRO A 306 -4.26 -5.68 4.51
N PHE A 307 -3.32 -4.79 4.80
CA PHE A 307 -2.38 -4.26 3.82
C PHE A 307 -1.20 -5.19 3.46
N ASP A 308 -0.99 -6.25 4.23
CA ASP A 308 0.14 -7.18 4.05
C ASP A 308 -0.20 -8.60 4.51
N THR A 309 0.20 -9.62 3.73
CA THR A 309 -0.11 -11.02 4.02
C THR A 309 0.71 -11.59 5.16
N GLY A 310 1.98 -11.20 5.31
CA GLY A 310 2.83 -11.66 6.41
C GLY A 310 2.33 -11.13 7.76
N ILE A 311 2.04 -9.84 7.83
CA ILE A 311 1.42 -9.20 9.01
C ILE A 311 0.08 -9.86 9.34
N PHE A 312 -0.78 -10.07 8.33
CA PHE A 312 -2.06 -10.75 8.51
C PHE A 312 -1.90 -12.13 9.14
N GLN A 313 -1.08 -12.97 8.55
CA GLN A 313 -0.88 -14.34 9.00
C GLN A 313 -0.26 -14.39 10.40
N ARG A 314 0.62 -13.45 10.72
CA ARG A 314 1.23 -13.38 12.04
C ARG A 314 0.23 -12.97 13.12
N ILE A 315 -0.67 -12.04 12.83
CA ILE A 315 -1.75 -11.63 13.77
C ILE A 315 -2.71 -12.79 14.06
N ILE A 316 -3.02 -13.66 13.08
CA ILE A 316 -3.86 -14.84 13.31
C ILE A 316 -3.12 -16.01 13.95
N GLY A 317 -1.84 -15.83 14.30
CA GLY A 317 -1.06 -16.83 15.07
C GLY A 317 -0.32 -17.84 14.22
N LEU A 318 -0.06 -17.60 12.93
CA LEU A 318 0.76 -18.49 12.13
C LEU A 318 2.19 -18.51 12.65
N ASP A 319 2.64 -19.70 13.04
CA ASP A 319 4.05 -19.97 13.39
C ASP A 319 4.82 -20.39 12.15
N THR A 320 5.82 -19.59 11.76
CA THR A 320 6.65 -19.87 10.58
C THR A 320 7.56 -21.08 10.79
N GLY A 321 7.86 -21.44 12.03
CA GLY A 321 8.68 -22.62 12.35
C GLY A 321 8.03 -23.94 11.91
N VAL A 322 6.70 -24.03 11.99
CA VAL A 322 5.95 -25.22 11.53
C VAL A 322 6.06 -25.41 10.02
N LEU A 323 6.24 -24.33 9.27
CA LEU A 323 6.31 -24.34 7.81
C LEU A 323 7.62 -24.86 7.24
N LEU A 324 8.66 -24.96 8.06
CA LEU A 324 9.93 -25.54 7.67
C LEU A 324 9.88 -27.08 7.64
N ILE A 325 8.86 -27.68 8.24
CA ILE A 325 8.76 -29.13 8.47
C ILE A 325 7.82 -29.82 7.49
N GLU A 326 6.85 -29.11 6.88
CA GLU A 326 5.81 -29.71 6.05
C GLU A 326 5.90 -29.28 4.57
N ASP A 327 6.08 -30.27 3.67
CA ASP A 327 6.01 -30.08 2.22
C ASP A 327 4.57 -29.75 1.74
N GLU A 328 3.54 -30.22 2.43
CA GLU A 328 2.15 -29.90 2.16
C GLU A 328 1.58 -28.86 3.14
N PHE A 329 1.56 -27.65 2.69
CA PHE A 329 1.05 -26.48 3.40
C PHE A 329 -0.48 -26.56 3.54
N SER A 330 -0.97 -27.15 4.62
CA SER A 330 -2.39 -27.11 4.98
C SER A 330 -2.70 -25.88 5.82
N ILE A 331 -2.76 -24.69 5.20
CA ILE A 331 -3.25 -23.48 5.89
C ILE A 331 -4.77 -23.56 6.00
N ILE A 332 -5.27 -23.43 7.22
CA ILE A 332 -6.66 -23.06 7.48
C ILE A 332 -6.89 -21.68 6.79
N ASN A 333 -8.01 -21.51 6.09
CA ASN A 333 -8.33 -20.28 5.35
C ASN A 333 -7.53 -20.02 4.05
N LYS A 334 -7.01 -21.05 3.39
CA LYS A 334 -6.30 -20.90 2.10
C LYS A 334 -7.03 -20.01 1.09
N GLY A 335 -8.36 -20.13 1.00
CA GLY A 335 -9.20 -19.32 0.11
C GLY A 335 -9.11 -17.85 0.43
N ASN A 336 -9.27 -17.49 1.69
CA ASN A 336 -9.29 -16.09 2.14
C ASN A 336 -7.92 -15.42 1.97
N VAL A 337 -6.82 -16.15 2.23
CA VAL A 337 -5.46 -15.67 2.00
C VAL A 337 -5.18 -15.44 0.52
N ALA A 338 -5.63 -16.36 -0.34
CA ALA A 338 -5.50 -16.23 -1.79
C ALA A 338 -6.31 -15.03 -2.32
N GLU A 339 -7.55 -14.86 -1.87
CA GLU A 339 -8.39 -13.71 -2.23
C GLU A 339 -7.73 -12.41 -1.78
N MET A 340 -7.29 -12.31 -0.51
CA MET A 340 -6.57 -11.15 0.01
C MET A 340 -5.33 -10.83 -0.82
N HIS A 341 -4.51 -11.84 -1.14
CA HIS A 341 -3.30 -11.64 -1.94
C HIS A 341 -3.62 -11.07 -3.33
N VAL A 342 -4.60 -11.64 -4.03
CA VAL A 342 -5.03 -11.14 -5.35
C VAL A 342 -5.48 -9.68 -5.24
N GLY A 343 -6.28 -9.32 -4.23
CA GLY A 343 -6.68 -7.94 -3.99
C GLY A 343 -5.51 -7.00 -3.76
N LEU A 344 -4.52 -7.42 -2.98
CA LEU A 344 -3.30 -6.64 -2.75
C LEU A 344 -2.48 -6.48 -4.03
N GLU A 345 -2.33 -7.53 -4.83
CA GLU A 345 -1.61 -7.43 -6.11
C GLU A 345 -2.36 -6.55 -7.12
N LEU A 346 -3.70 -6.59 -7.16
CA LEU A 346 -4.50 -5.66 -7.96
C LEU A 346 -4.28 -4.20 -7.57
N LEU A 347 -4.07 -3.89 -6.28
CA LEU A 347 -3.72 -2.53 -5.82
C LEU A 347 -2.29 -2.16 -6.20
N LYS A 348 -1.32 -3.04 -5.94
CA LYS A 348 0.12 -2.80 -6.14
C LYS A 348 0.52 -2.68 -7.61
N ASN A 349 -0.24 -3.32 -8.51
CA ASN A 349 -0.01 -3.28 -9.96
C ASN A 349 -0.79 -2.16 -10.67
N LYS A 350 -1.54 -1.32 -9.94
CA LYS A 350 -2.11 -0.09 -10.49
C LYS A 350 -1.05 1.00 -10.62
N SER A 351 -1.42 2.05 -11.33
CA SER A 351 -0.60 3.26 -11.39
C SER A 351 -0.35 3.82 -9.98
N CYS A 352 0.90 4.10 -9.64
CA CYS A 352 1.26 4.71 -8.35
C CYS A 352 0.73 6.16 -8.19
N TYR A 353 0.14 6.73 -9.24
CA TYR A 353 -0.52 8.05 -9.20
C TYR A 353 -1.95 7.99 -8.67
N GLU A 354 -2.51 6.79 -8.51
CA GLU A 354 -3.88 6.58 -8.06
C GLU A 354 -3.93 5.94 -6.68
N ASN A 355 -4.81 6.44 -5.83
CA ASN A 355 -5.19 5.70 -4.62
C ASN A 355 -6.14 4.59 -5.04
N GLY A 356 -5.63 3.37 -5.10
CA GLY A 356 -6.35 2.24 -5.70
C GLY A 356 -7.66 1.90 -4.97
N ASN A 357 -8.74 1.73 -5.75
CA ASN A 357 -10.01 1.20 -5.27
C ASN A 357 -10.17 -0.26 -5.74
N LEU A 358 -10.71 -1.11 -4.86
CA LEU A 358 -11.11 -2.46 -5.18
C LEU A 358 -12.62 -2.56 -5.22
N PHE A 359 -13.11 -3.34 -6.18
CA PHE A 359 -14.53 -3.60 -6.31
C PHE A 359 -14.78 -5.11 -6.33
N TYR A 360 -15.96 -5.51 -5.82
CA TYR A 360 -16.50 -6.86 -5.93
C TYR A 360 -17.95 -6.81 -6.36
N TRP A 361 -18.46 -7.90 -6.89
CA TRP A 361 -19.87 -8.01 -7.24
C TRP A 361 -20.56 -9.08 -6.40
N HIS A 362 -21.79 -8.81 -6.05
CA HIS A 362 -22.66 -9.74 -5.36
C HIS A 362 -24.08 -9.55 -5.88
N ARG A 363 -24.72 -10.64 -6.23
CA ARG A 363 -26.08 -10.63 -6.73
C ARG A 363 -27.05 -10.16 -5.65
N GLU A 364 -27.89 -9.19 -5.97
CA GLU A 364 -28.87 -8.62 -5.02
C GLU A 364 -30.25 -9.32 -5.05
N ALA A 365 -30.42 -10.45 -5.76
CA ALA A 365 -31.67 -11.19 -5.83
C ALA A 365 -31.94 -11.99 -4.55
N LYS A 366 -33.23 -12.09 -4.17
CA LYS A 366 -33.75 -12.78 -2.97
C LYS A 366 -33.36 -14.22 -3.03
N ASN A 367 -32.70 -15.01 -3.05
CA ASN A 367 -32.32 -16.44 -3.11
C ASN A 367 -31.06 -16.73 -3.93
N SER A 368 -30.20 -15.74 -4.13
CA SER A 368 -28.93 -15.97 -4.81
C SER A 368 -27.75 -15.47 -3.96
N GLN A 369 -26.77 -16.36 -3.77
CA GLN A 369 -25.54 -16.06 -3.06
C GLN A 369 -24.36 -15.93 -4.04
N ALA A 370 -24.61 -15.65 -5.33
CA ALA A 370 -23.55 -15.50 -6.30
C ALA A 370 -22.72 -14.25 -5.97
N GLU A 371 -21.42 -14.44 -5.85
CA GLU A 371 -20.43 -13.40 -5.55
C GLU A 371 -19.19 -13.61 -6.40
N VAL A 372 -18.67 -12.54 -6.99
CA VAL A 372 -17.39 -12.50 -7.70
C VAL A 372 -16.41 -11.71 -6.83
N ASP A 373 -15.26 -12.28 -6.53
CA ASP A 373 -14.32 -11.77 -5.54
C ASP A 373 -13.80 -10.38 -5.88
N TYR A 374 -13.45 -10.15 -7.16
CA TYR A 374 -13.06 -8.83 -7.65
C TYR A 374 -13.66 -8.53 -9.02
N VAL A 375 -13.91 -7.25 -9.26
CA VAL A 375 -14.28 -6.73 -10.57
C VAL A 375 -13.34 -5.58 -10.88
N ILE A 376 -12.67 -5.64 -12.04
CA ILE A 376 -11.78 -4.58 -12.51
C ILE A 376 -12.26 -4.00 -13.82
N GLN A 377 -11.89 -2.75 -14.08
CA GLN A 377 -12.06 -2.11 -15.37
C GLN A 377 -10.71 -2.09 -16.10
N LYS A 378 -10.67 -2.58 -17.33
CA LYS A 378 -9.51 -2.45 -18.20
C LYS A 378 -9.99 -1.88 -19.55
N ASN A 379 -9.62 -0.65 -19.84
CA ASN A 379 -10.16 0.13 -20.95
C ASN A 379 -11.70 0.27 -20.86
N TYR A 380 -12.42 -0.32 -21.81
CA TYR A 380 -13.89 -0.34 -21.84
C TYR A 380 -14.49 -1.64 -21.29
N ASP A 381 -13.64 -2.61 -20.93
CA ASP A 381 -14.09 -3.92 -20.49
C ASP A 381 -14.21 -3.98 -18.96
N ILE A 382 -15.23 -4.70 -18.49
CA ILE A 382 -15.40 -5.08 -17.08
C ILE A 382 -15.00 -6.54 -16.95
N ILE A 383 -13.97 -6.80 -16.17
CA ILE A 383 -13.38 -8.13 -16.02
C ILE A 383 -13.68 -8.65 -14.62
N PRO A 384 -14.50 -9.71 -14.48
CA PRO A 384 -14.67 -10.41 -13.22
C PRO A 384 -13.46 -11.29 -12.92
N ILE A 385 -13.08 -11.35 -11.65
CA ILE A 385 -11.98 -12.18 -11.16
C ILE A 385 -12.51 -13.03 -10.00
N GLU A 386 -12.47 -14.34 -10.20
CA GLU A 386 -12.82 -15.34 -9.19
C GLU A 386 -11.55 -16.03 -8.72
N VAL A 387 -11.31 -16.04 -7.41
CA VAL A 387 -10.09 -16.59 -6.81
C VAL A 387 -10.37 -18.00 -6.25
N LYS A 388 -9.58 -18.97 -6.67
CA LYS A 388 -9.65 -20.35 -6.17
C LYS A 388 -8.30 -20.80 -5.64
N SER A 389 -8.27 -21.29 -4.41
CA SER A 389 -7.04 -21.77 -3.75
C SER A 389 -6.71 -23.23 -4.01
N GLY A 390 -7.49 -23.94 -4.83
CA GLY A 390 -7.33 -25.35 -5.13
C GLY A 390 -7.79 -25.75 -6.54
N THR A 391 -7.63 -27.01 -6.88
CA THR A 391 -8.00 -27.56 -8.19
C THR A 391 -9.50 -27.88 -8.34
N LYS A 392 -10.24 -27.88 -7.24
CA LYS A 392 -11.69 -28.12 -7.21
C LYS A 392 -12.40 -26.82 -6.88
N GLY A 393 -13.23 -26.33 -7.79
CA GLY A 393 -14.07 -25.14 -7.57
C GLY A 393 -15.00 -24.92 -8.74
N ALA A 394 -16.30 -24.75 -8.46
CA ALA A 394 -17.27 -24.38 -9.47
C ALA A 394 -17.18 -22.84 -9.70
N MET A 395 -17.13 -22.43 -10.96
CA MET A 395 -17.14 -21.01 -11.36
C MET A 395 -18.58 -20.49 -11.57
N GLN A 396 -19.54 -21.03 -10.81
CA GLN A 396 -20.96 -20.72 -11.00
C GLN A 396 -21.28 -19.23 -10.79
N SER A 397 -20.60 -18.59 -9.84
CA SER A 397 -20.82 -17.16 -9.58
C SER A 397 -20.32 -16.30 -10.75
N MET A 398 -19.18 -16.65 -11.33
CA MET A 398 -18.67 -15.96 -12.49
C MET A 398 -19.56 -16.14 -13.71
N PHE A 399 -20.04 -17.38 -14.00
CA PHE A 399 -20.97 -17.61 -15.11
C PHE A 399 -22.28 -16.84 -14.92
N LYS A 400 -22.81 -16.79 -13.69
CA LYS A 400 -24.00 -15.97 -13.39
C LYS A 400 -23.75 -14.47 -13.58
N PHE A 401 -22.55 -13.99 -13.23
CA PHE A 401 -22.16 -12.60 -13.50
C PHE A 401 -22.16 -12.30 -14.98
N LEU A 402 -21.49 -13.14 -15.80
CA LEU A 402 -21.39 -12.96 -17.25
C LEU A 402 -22.77 -13.00 -17.92
N GLU A 403 -23.63 -13.97 -17.52
CA GLU A 403 -25.02 -14.08 -18.00
C GLU A 403 -25.83 -12.84 -17.65
N GLU A 404 -25.82 -12.40 -16.39
CA GLU A 404 -26.63 -11.27 -15.90
C GLU A 404 -26.17 -9.94 -16.50
N LYS A 405 -24.87 -9.79 -16.74
CA LYS A 405 -24.28 -8.56 -17.30
C LYS A 405 -24.17 -8.57 -18.82
N GLN A 406 -24.54 -9.68 -19.47
CA GLN A 406 -24.45 -9.85 -20.93
C GLN A 406 -23.04 -9.56 -21.49
N TYR A 407 -22.03 -9.84 -20.71
CA TYR A 407 -20.64 -9.78 -21.17
C TYR A 407 -20.27 -11.09 -21.89
N PRO A 408 -19.46 -11.01 -22.98
CA PRO A 408 -19.06 -12.17 -23.75
C PRO A 408 -18.18 -13.16 -22.99
#